data_bddfd9476760d86fefee48b875bcdbb2
#
_entry.id   bddfd9476760d86fefee48b875bcdbb2
#
_cell.length_a   1.000
_cell.length_b   1.000
_cell.length_c   1.000
_cell.angle_alpha   90.00
_cell.angle_beta   90.00
_cell.angle_gamma   90.00
#
_symmetry.space_group_name_H-M   'P 1'
#
loop_
_entity.id
_entity.type
_entity.pdbx_description
1 polymer ?
#
loop_
_entity_poly.entity_id
_entity_poly.type
_entity_poly.pdbx_seq_one_letter_code
_entity_poly.pdbx_strand_id
1 'polypeptide(L)'
;MKKLVFVLIAALGISCSSYAQMSEKEIKKATKAAQALVKDAKKEMERDDVVDKSNAKRLIDQAIKNQYVKDWYLTWYEAAEVYYRFFLDEYIKSNDPSQKFDTVRCYNYLSQWIQYDMIADSLEQIPNEKGKTTREVRDNHAAAIHQQMGNFVFAGIFYFNDRSDYKKAFEMFESYFNTAEHPMLRHLVEDDSYYYENKPYYSYFTALAASRLEDWNNTLKYATIATADEKFGEPALELMCDAYKIMGDTVNWIKNLKDGLTKYPTEDYFYSNLLNYYNLKGDMAALEAFIEDMVKLDPDKANNYYVLGVIAYNNKDYAKAIDQYQKAIDRDPSLSDAYFNLGLSMIFQADAVYDSKTIDKNGRFIDSRSAAFRNALQEQKDSYRKILPYFLKYRELEPSAARRWGAPLQQIYNQLNMSKELAEVEARMKEAGMEF
;
A
#
# COMPACT_ATOMS: atom_id res chain seq x y z
N MET A 1 -20.81 -24.01 40.01
CA MET A 1 -20.43 -22.68 39.53
C MET A 1 -19.31 -21.99 40.33
N LYS A 2 -18.61 -22.65 41.21
CA LYS A 2 -17.44 -22.11 41.96
C LYS A 2 -16.07 -22.43 41.35
N LYS A 3 -16.03 -23.06 40.16
CA LYS A 3 -14.76 -23.54 39.53
C LYS A 3 -14.33 -22.78 38.25
N LEU A 4 -15.11 -21.79 37.75
CA LEU A 4 -14.75 -21.05 36.53
C LEU A 4 -14.01 -19.72 36.76
N VAL A 5 -13.98 -19.22 37.98
CA VAL A 5 -13.29 -17.96 38.34
C VAL A 5 -11.77 -18.18 38.54
N PHE A 6 -11.33 -19.41 38.73
CA PHE A 6 -9.91 -19.70 39.04
C PHE A 6 -8.99 -19.90 37.80
N VAL A 7 -9.53 -19.93 36.60
CA VAL A 7 -8.71 -20.24 35.37
C VAL A 7 -8.17 -18.97 34.67
N LEU A 8 -8.72 -17.80 34.97
CA LEU A 8 -8.25 -16.54 34.33
C LEU A 8 -7.11 -15.84 35.10
N ILE A 9 -6.75 -16.30 36.30
CA ILE A 9 -5.68 -15.70 37.14
C ILE A 9 -4.28 -16.31 36.84
N ALA A 10 -4.21 -17.42 36.11
CA ALA A 10 -2.96 -18.12 35.87
C ALA A 10 -2.12 -17.62 34.66
N ALA A 11 -2.59 -16.63 33.89
CA ALA A 11 -1.92 -16.14 32.69
C ALA A 11 -1.11 -14.84 32.87
N LEU A 12 -1.16 -14.21 34.04
CA LEU A 12 -0.32 -13.05 34.37
C LEU A 12 0.61 -13.46 35.50
N GLY A 13 1.85 -13.77 35.18
CA GLY A 13 2.91 -14.16 36.11
C GLY A 13 3.28 -13.07 37.13
N ILE A 14 2.40 -12.77 38.08
CA ILE A 14 2.68 -11.95 39.26
C ILE A 14 2.65 -12.89 40.45
N SER A 15 3.76 -12.94 41.16
CA SER A 15 4.03 -13.76 42.30
C SER A 15 2.89 -13.80 43.33
N CYS A 16 2.27 -14.98 43.49
CA CYS A 16 1.20 -15.26 44.46
C CYS A 16 1.61 -15.22 45.95
N SER A 17 2.74 -14.65 46.31
CA SER A 17 3.28 -14.78 47.67
C SER A 17 2.74 -13.77 48.71
N SER A 18 2.03 -12.71 48.30
CA SER A 18 1.50 -11.72 49.27
C SER A 18 -0.02 -11.79 49.50
N TYR A 19 -0.76 -12.59 48.76
CA TYR A 19 -2.23 -12.70 48.85
C TYR A 19 -2.73 -13.64 49.91
N ALA A 20 -1.87 -14.47 50.46
CA ALA A 20 -2.27 -15.56 51.38
C ALA A 20 -2.46 -15.16 52.85
N GLN A 21 -2.38 -13.87 53.20
CA GLN A 21 -2.35 -13.44 54.60
C GLN A 21 -3.40 -12.41 55.06
N MET A 22 -4.23 -11.86 54.13
CA MET A 22 -5.26 -10.89 54.58
C MET A 22 -6.53 -11.59 54.97
N SER A 23 -7.06 -11.20 56.15
CA SER A 23 -8.37 -11.65 56.64
C SER A 23 -9.50 -11.05 55.77
N GLU A 24 -10.67 -11.71 55.72
CA GLU A 24 -11.86 -11.21 55.05
C GLU A 24 -12.29 -9.81 55.54
N LYS A 25 -12.07 -9.52 56.83
CA LYS A 25 -12.32 -8.22 57.42
C LYS A 25 -11.38 -7.13 56.91
N GLU A 26 -10.13 -7.44 56.69
CA GLU A 26 -9.14 -6.52 56.09
C GLU A 26 -9.42 -6.25 54.64
N ILE A 27 -9.77 -7.28 53.83
CA ILE A 27 -10.20 -7.15 52.44
C ILE A 27 -11.41 -6.24 52.35
N LYS A 28 -12.43 -6.47 53.19
CA LYS A 28 -13.64 -5.63 53.22
C LYS A 28 -13.36 -4.15 53.62
N LYS A 29 -12.39 -3.93 54.52
CA LYS A 29 -11.94 -2.58 54.87
C LYS A 29 -11.18 -1.91 53.69
N ALA A 30 -10.30 -2.62 53.04
CA ALA A 30 -9.57 -2.13 51.87
C ALA A 30 -10.53 -1.79 50.73
N THR A 31 -11.50 -2.66 50.44
CA THR A 31 -12.54 -2.42 49.41
C THR A 31 -13.34 -1.14 49.72
N LYS A 32 -13.79 -0.96 50.97
CA LYS A 32 -14.50 0.27 51.37
C LYS A 32 -13.65 1.53 51.19
N ALA A 33 -12.38 1.46 51.57
CA ALA A 33 -11.44 2.58 51.39
C ALA A 33 -11.24 2.91 49.90
N ALA A 34 -11.10 1.89 49.02
CA ALA A 34 -10.98 2.08 47.59
C ALA A 34 -12.28 2.65 46.97
N GLN A 35 -13.45 2.18 47.40
CA GLN A 35 -14.74 2.73 46.98
C GLN A 35 -14.93 4.18 47.42
N ALA A 36 -14.31 4.59 48.54
CA ALA A 36 -14.35 5.99 49.00
C ALA A 36 -13.65 6.90 48.00
N LEU A 37 -12.51 6.48 47.40
CA LEU A 37 -11.82 7.26 46.37
C LEU A 37 -12.74 7.59 45.20
N VAL A 38 -13.51 6.61 44.72
CA VAL A 38 -14.46 6.80 43.62
C VAL A 38 -15.56 7.79 44.00
N LYS A 39 -16.14 7.61 45.20
CA LYS A 39 -17.20 8.49 45.69
C LYS A 39 -16.71 9.92 45.95
N ASP A 40 -15.49 10.06 46.45
CA ASP A 40 -14.91 11.38 46.72
C ASP A 40 -14.52 12.07 45.40
N ALA A 41 -14.06 11.32 44.40
CA ALA A 41 -13.86 11.87 43.04
C ALA A 41 -15.17 12.42 42.46
N LYS A 42 -16.26 11.65 42.55
CA LYS A 42 -17.61 12.11 42.16
C LYS A 42 -18.00 13.41 42.83
N LYS A 43 -17.89 13.47 44.15
CA LYS A 43 -18.20 14.68 44.91
C LYS A 43 -17.37 15.89 44.48
N GLU A 44 -16.10 15.71 44.22
CA GLU A 44 -15.24 16.79 43.70
C GLU A 44 -15.68 17.24 42.30
N MET A 45 -16.20 16.34 41.45
CA MET A 45 -16.77 16.70 40.15
C MET A 45 -18.07 17.53 40.29
N GLU A 46 -18.93 17.19 41.25
CA GLU A 46 -20.25 17.83 41.50
C GLU A 46 -20.13 19.20 42.19
N ARG A 47 -18.93 19.59 42.67
CA ARG A 47 -18.71 20.87 43.35
C ARG A 47 -18.71 22.05 42.37
N ASP A 48 -19.72 22.87 42.38
CA ASP A 48 -19.83 24.07 41.53
C ASP A 48 -18.86 25.19 41.95
N ASP A 49 -18.43 25.20 43.20
CA ASP A 49 -17.49 26.19 43.76
C ASP A 49 -16.02 25.91 43.35
N VAL A 50 -15.75 24.75 42.75
CA VAL A 50 -14.39 24.33 42.32
C VAL A 50 -14.31 24.20 40.82
N VAL A 51 -13.64 25.16 40.16
CA VAL A 51 -13.40 25.15 38.72
C VAL A 51 -12.36 24.12 38.35
N ASP A 52 -11.28 24.03 39.12
CA ASP A 52 -10.19 23.05 38.89
C ASP A 52 -10.57 21.66 39.43
N LYS A 53 -10.80 20.72 38.53
CA LYS A 53 -11.14 19.32 38.83
C LYS A 53 -9.95 18.40 39.03
N SER A 54 -8.74 18.94 39.17
CA SER A 54 -7.50 18.15 39.31
C SER A 54 -7.52 17.21 40.51
N ASN A 55 -8.21 17.56 41.62
CA ASN A 55 -8.36 16.68 42.75
C ASN A 55 -9.26 15.46 42.45
N ALA A 56 -10.34 15.65 41.71
CA ALA A 56 -11.19 14.54 41.23
C ALA A 56 -10.36 13.59 40.37
N LYS A 57 -9.59 14.14 39.43
CA LYS A 57 -8.70 13.34 38.58
C LYS A 57 -7.68 12.54 39.41
N ARG A 58 -7.03 13.15 40.38
CA ARG A 58 -6.05 12.48 41.25
C ARG A 58 -6.67 11.30 42.02
N LEU A 59 -7.90 11.49 42.54
CA LEU A 59 -8.62 10.47 43.30
C LEU A 59 -9.00 9.29 42.39
N ILE A 60 -9.52 9.58 41.20
CA ILE A 60 -9.94 8.52 40.28
C ILE A 60 -8.75 7.77 39.68
N ASP A 61 -7.64 8.45 39.42
CA ASP A 61 -6.38 7.82 38.95
C ASP A 61 -5.80 6.85 40.01
N GLN A 62 -6.07 7.08 41.27
CA GLN A 62 -5.75 6.13 42.33
C GLN A 62 -6.73 4.95 42.36
N ALA A 63 -8.02 5.21 42.13
CA ALA A 63 -9.05 4.19 42.14
C ALA A 63 -8.91 3.18 41.01
N ILE A 64 -8.67 3.63 39.77
CA ILE A 64 -8.52 2.73 38.59
C ILE A 64 -7.32 1.77 38.72
N LYS A 65 -6.31 2.14 39.49
CA LYS A 65 -5.13 1.31 39.79
C LYS A 65 -5.35 0.37 40.95
N ASN A 66 -6.48 0.51 41.67
CA ASN A 66 -6.72 -0.22 42.89
C ASN A 66 -7.44 -1.55 42.63
N GLN A 67 -6.76 -2.66 42.97
CA GLN A 67 -7.25 -4.03 42.73
C GLN A 67 -8.61 -4.34 43.34
N TYR A 68 -9.05 -3.62 44.36
CA TYR A 68 -10.34 -3.86 45.07
C TYR A 68 -11.52 -3.24 44.38
N VAL A 69 -11.34 -2.35 43.40
CA VAL A 69 -12.40 -1.65 42.67
C VAL A 69 -12.27 -1.65 41.17
N LYS A 70 -11.21 -2.28 40.63
CA LYS A 70 -11.00 -2.37 39.17
C LYS A 70 -12.11 -3.14 38.42
N ASP A 71 -12.79 -4.06 39.11
CA ASP A 71 -13.88 -4.85 38.56
C ASP A 71 -15.28 -4.24 38.93
N TRP A 72 -15.31 -3.06 39.48
CA TRP A 72 -16.53 -2.33 39.81
C TRP A 72 -16.81 -1.29 38.72
N TYR A 73 -17.91 -1.45 37.96
CA TYR A 73 -18.19 -0.58 36.79
C TYR A 73 -18.21 0.92 37.15
N LEU A 74 -18.71 1.29 38.35
CA LEU A 74 -18.69 2.69 38.78
C LEU A 74 -17.30 3.32 38.88
N THR A 75 -16.25 2.53 39.06
CA THR A 75 -14.89 3.06 39.04
C THR A 75 -14.55 3.63 37.66
N TRP A 76 -14.91 2.91 36.61
CA TRP A 76 -14.64 3.32 35.24
C TRP A 76 -15.65 4.35 34.73
N TYR A 77 -16.92 4.25 35.16
CA TYR A 77 -17.95 5.25 34.89
C TYR A 77 -17.52 6.63 35.40
N GLU A 78 -17.17 6.76 36.70
CA GLU A 78 -16.72 8.03 37.28
C GLU A 78 -15.36 8.46 36.70
N ALA A 79 -14.51 7.51 36.27
CA ALA A 79 -13.30 7.86 35.57
C ALA A 79 -13.61 8.47 34.18
N ALA A 80 -14.54 7.89 33.47
CA ALA A 80 -15.00 8.42 32.19
C ALA A 80 -15.58 9.85 32.32
N GLU A 81 -16.41 10.10 33.32
CA GLU A 81 -16.97 11.43 33.62
C GLU A 81 -15.89 12.48 33.90
N VAL A 82 -14.86 12.12 34.68
CA VAL A 82 -13.74 13.00 35.00
C VAL A 82 -12.97 13.32 33.70
N TYR A 83 -12.63 12.29 32.92
CA TYR A 83 -11.82 12.47 31.71
C TYR A 83 -12.59 13.14 30.56
N TYR A 84 -13.92 12.93 30.47
CA TYR A 84 -14.80 13.67 29.57
C TYR A 84 -14.75 15.17 29.85
N ARG A 85 -14.84 15.56 31.13
CA ARG A 85 -14.71 16.98 31.51
C ARG A 85 -13.36 17.58 31.08
N PHE A 86 -12.26 16.88 31.33
CA PHE A 86 -10.93 17.34 30.93
C PHE A 86 -10.78 17.40 29.39
N PHE A 87 -11.40 16.46 28.67
CA PHE A 87 -11.47 16.52 27.22
C PHE A 87 -12.22 17.77 26.74
N LEU A 88 -13.42 18.01 27.28
CA LEU A 88 -14.22 19.18 26.92
C LEU A 88 -13.50 20.49 27.22
N ASP A 89 -12.85 20.59 28.37
CA ASP A 89 -12.11 21.80 28.77
C ASP A 89 -10.95 22.12 27.80
N GLU A 90 -10.28 21.11 27.25
CA GLU A 90 -9.27 21.31 26.22
C GLU A 90 -9.92 21.52 24.84
N TYR A 91 -10.97 20.74 24.49
CA TYR A 91 -11.63 20.81 23.20
C TYR A 91 -12.25 22.19 22.93
N ILE A 92 -12.86 22.83 23.95
CA ILE A 92 -13.42 24.17 23.83
C ILE A 92 -12.33 25.19 23.48
N LYS A 93 -11.11 25.05 24.01
CA LYS A 93 -9.98 25.93 23.69
C LYS A 93 -9.55 25.85 22.23
N SER A 94 -9.78 24.71 21.55
CA SER A 94 -9.46 24.57 20.12
C SER A 94 -10.28 25.52 19.24
N ASN A 95 -11.44 25.98 19.72
CA ASN A 95 -12.32 26.92 19.03
C ASN A 95 -12.05 28.38 19.37
N ASP A 96 -11.14 28.67 20.30
CA ASP A 96 -10.79 30.04 20.72
C ASP A 96 -9.29 30.30 20.49
N PRO A 97 -8.92 31.00 19.40
CA PRO A 97 -7.54 31.31 19.09
C PRO A 97 -6.80 32.10 20.17
N SER A 98 -7.51 32.74 21.11
CA SER A 98 -6.90 33.46 22.24
C SER A 98 -6.41 32.55 23.35
N GLN A 99 -6.84 31.29 23.38
CA GLN A 99 -6.48 30.30 24.39
C GLN A 99 -5.39 29.37 23.91
N LYS A 100 -4.54 28.94 24.85
CA LYS A 100 -3.51 27.95 24.56
C LYS A 100 -4.15 26.54 24.53
N PHE A 101 -4.29 25.98 23.35
CA PHE A 101 -4.76 24.62 23.12
C PHE A 101 -3.60 23.62 23.16
N ASP A 102 -3.76 22.52 23.89
CA ASP A 102 -2.80 21.41 23.94
C ASP A 102 -3.41 20.20 23.23
N THR A 103 -3.11 20.07 21.95
CA THR A 103 -3.61 19.01 21.06
C THR A 103 -3.32 17.60 21.61
N VAL A 104 -2.09 17.36 22.09
CA VAL A 104 -1.69 16.06 22.64
C VAL A 104 -2.51 15.70 23.87
N ARG A 105 -2.70 16.68 24.76
CA ARG A 105 -3.47 16.50 26.00
C ARG A 105 -4.95 16.24 25.68
N CYS A 106 -5.52 16.99 24.74
CA CYS A 106 -6.91 16.83 24.31
C CYS A 106 -7.17 15.40 23.80
N TYR A 107 -6.34 14.92 22.86
CA TYR A 107 -6.53 13.58 22.30
C TYR A 107 -6.21 12.44 23.29
N ASN A 108 -5.31 12.67 24.24
CA ASN A 108 -5.11 11.71 25.33
C ASN A 108 -6.35 11.61 26.23
N TYR A 109 -6.99 12.73 26.56
CA TYR A 109 -8.22 12.72 27.35
C TYR A 109 -9.38 12.07 26.61
N LEU A 110 -9.53 12.35 25.30
CA LEU A 110 -10.52 11.69 24.43
C LEU A 110 -10.37 10.15 24.51
N SER A 111 -9.15 9.67 24.29
CA SER A 111 -8.85 8.24 24.28
C SER A 111 -9.16 7.60 25.65
N GLN A 112 -8.76 8.23 26.74
CA GLN A 112 -8.97 7.72 28.09
C GLN A 112 -10.45 7.73 28.47
N TRP A 113 -11.17 8.81 28.16
CA TRP A 113 -12.59 8.90 28.40
C TRP A 113 -13.35 7.76 27.74
N ILE A 114 -13.23 7.64 26.40
CA ILE A 114 -13.99 6.63 25.63
C ILE A 114 -13.59 5.22 26.04
N GLN A 115 -12.31 4.95 26.30
CA GLN A 115 -11.85 3.66 26.77
C GLN A 115 -12.45 3.29 28.14
N TYR A 116 -12.54 4.25 29.06
CA TYR A 116 -13.10 4.02 30.40
C TYR A 116 -14.60 3.73 30.32
N ASP A 117 -15.35 4.43 29.47
CA ASP A 117 -16.76 4.15 29.23
C ASP A 117 -16.98 2.75 28.64
N MET A 118 -16.15 2.34 27.69
CA MET A 118 -16.24 0.99 27.11
C MET A 118 -15.96 -0.10 28.14
N ILE A 119 -15.01 0.14 29.06
CA ILE A 119 -14.73 -0.77 30.19
C ILE A 119 -15.93 -0.78 31.15
N ALA A 120 -16.47 0.40 31.51
CA ALA A 120 -17.63 0.53 32.40
C ALA A 120 -18.84 -0.22 31.84
N ASP A 121 -19.16 -0.02 30.56
CA ASP A 121 -20.26 -0.71 29.88
C ASP A 121 -20.06 -2.23 29.91
N SER A 122 -18.86 -2.70 29.61
CA SER A 122 -18.56 -4.13 29.61
C SER A 122 -18.75 -4.76 30.99
N LEU A 123 -18.33 -4.07 32.04
CA LEU A 123 -18.52 -4.52 33.44
C LEU A 123 -19.99 -4.44 33.89
N GLU A 124 -20.73 -3.41 33.47
CA GLU A 124 -22.14 -3.23 33.78
C GLU A 124 -23.03 -4.34 33.19
N GLN A 125 -22.61 -4.92 32.05
CA GLN A 125 -23.30 -6.04 31.42
C GLN A 125 -23.08 -7.38 32.14
N ILE A 126 -22.18 -7.46 33.14
CA ILE A 126 -22.02 -8.66 33.96
C ILE A 126 -23.21 -8.73 34.95
N PRO A 127 -24.04 -9.80 34.90
CA PRO A 127 -25.19 -9.89 35.79
C PRO A 127 -24.77 -9.91 37.26
N ASN A 128 -25.49 -9.14 38.09
CA ASN A 128 -25.30 -9.14 39.55
C ASN A 128 -25.77 -10.48 40.18
N GLU A 129 -25.66 -10.61 41.48
CA GLU A 129 -26.08 -11.81 42.23
C GLU A 129 -27.58 -12.20 42.04
N LYS A 130 -28.39 -11.25 41.58
CA LYS A 130 -29.83 -11.45 41.27
C LYS A 130 -30.07 -11.72 39.78
N GLY A 131 -29.00 -11.89 38.98
CA GLY A 131 -29.09 -12.12 37.54
C GLY A 131 -29.52 -10.90 36.72
N LYS A 132 -29.42 -9.69 37.28
CA LYS A 132 -29.79 -8.45 36.59
C LYS A 132 -28.57 -7.67 36.14
N THR A 133 -28.67 -7.07 34.96
CA THR A 133 -27.75 -6.06 34.41
C THR A 133 -28.41 -4.69 34.47
N THR A 134 -27.62 -3.63 34.35
CA THR A 134 -28.10 -2.25 34.15
C THR A 134 -27.64 -1.74 32.78
N ARG A 135 -28.07 -0.55 32.42
CA ARG A 135 -27.72 0.10 31.15
C ARG A 135 -27.35 1.57 31.36
N GLU A 136 -26.94 1.90 32.58
CA GLU A 136 -26.71 3.29 32.98
C GLU A 136 -25.60 3.95 32.11
N VAL A 137 -24.53 3.21 31.84
CA VAL A 137 -23.42 3.69 31.01
C VAL A 137 -23.90 3.95 29.58
N ARG A 138 -24.64 2.99 28.98
CA ARG A 138 -25.15 3.13 27.60
C ARG A 138 -26.12 4.28 27.47
N ASP A 139 -27.08 4.36 28.40
CA ASP A 139 -28.15 5.34 28.34
C ASP A 139 -27.67 6.77 28.57
N ASN A 140 -26.57 6.94 29.32
CA ASN A 140 -26.00 8.26 29.61
C ASN A 140 -24.88 8.70 28.63
N HIS A 141 -24.05 7.77 28.15
CA HIS A 141 -22.79 8.15 27.50
C HIS A 141 -22.70 7.78 26.01
N ALA A 142 -23.47 6.79 25.52
CA ALA A 142 -23.39 6.31 24.16
C ALA A 142 -23.52 7.42 23.10
N ALA A 143 -24.49 8.31 23.27
CA ALA A 143 -24.74 9.41 22.33
C ALA A 143 -23.57 10.41 22.28
N ALA A 144 -23.01 10.75 23.45
CA ALA A 144 -21.87 11.66 23.51
C ALA A 144 -20.62 11.05 22.85
N ILE A 145 -20.37 9.76 23.08
CA ILE A 145 -19.25 9.04 22.45
C ILE A 145 -19.45 8.99 20.93
N HIS A 146 -20.64 8.62 20.46
CA HIS A 146 -20.94 8.58 19.03
C HIS A 146 -20.69 9.94 18.35
N GLN A 147 -21.13 11.04 19.00
CA GLN A 147 -20.90 12.39 18.50
C GLN A 147 -19.41 12.78 18.44
N GLN A 148 -18.59 12.28 19.36
CA GLN A 148 -17.19 12.69 19.51
C GLN A 148 -16.17 11.70 18.94
N MET A 149 -16.57 10.48 18.61
CA MET A 149 -15.63 9.45 18.14
C MET A 149 -14.88 9.86 16.84
N GLY A 150 -15.48 10.71 16.00
CA GLY A 150 -14.82 11.26 14.81
C GLY A 150 -13.51 12.02 15.13
N ASN A 151 -13.36 12.52 16.37
CA ASN A 151 -12.11 13.17 16.79
C ASN A 151 -10.92 12.21 16.84
N PHE A 152 -11.11 10.90 16.88
CA PHE A 152 -10.04 9.92 16.72
C PHE A 152 -9.40 9.99 15.32
N VAL A 153 -10.19 10.27 14.29
CA VAL A 153 -9.67 10.45 12.93
C VAL A 153 -8.79 11.70 12.85
N PHE A 154 -9.24 12.82 13.42
CA PHE A 154 -8.43 14.03 13.50
C PHE A 154 -7.15 13.83 14.32
N ALA A 155 -7.24 13.07 15.40
CA ALA A 155 -6.07 12.68 16.20
C ALA A 155 -5.09 11.84 15.38
N GLY A 156 -5.58 10.85 14.64
CA GLY A 156 -4.77 10.02 13.75
C GLY A 156 -4.03 10.85 12.70
N ILE A 157 -4.73 11.78 12.04
CA ILE A 157 -4.15 12.71 11.06
C ILE A 157 -3.07 13.58 11.70
N PHE A 158 -3.31 14.14 12.89
CA PHE A 158 -2.34 14.94 13.63
C PHE A 158 -1.07 14.16 13.95
N TYR A 159 -1.19 12.95 14.50
CA TYR A 159 -0.01 12.14 14.81
C TYR A 159 0.73 11.70 13.55
N PHE A 160 0.02 11.42 12.47
CA PHE A 160 0.62 11.00 11.20
C PHE A 160 1.39 12.16 10.54
N ASN A 161 0.76 13.31 10.33
CA ASN A 161 1.31 14.41 9.54
C ASN A 161 2.24 15.32 10.35
N ASP A 162 1.79 15.74 11.56
CA ASP A 162 2.48 16.79 12.33
C ASP A 162 3.54 16.24 13.27
N ARG A 163 3.43 14.95 13.61
CA ARG A 163 4.32 14.30 14.57
C ARG A 163 5.16 13.18 13.98
N SER A 164 4.79 12.64 12.83
CA SER A 164 5.36 11.43 12.24
C SER A 164 5.38 10.25 13.24
N ASP A 165 4.44 10.25 14.20
CA ASP A 165 4.23 9.18 15.17
C ASP A 165 3.20 8.19 14.61
N TYR A 166 3.67 7.34 13.70
CA TYR A 166 2.80 6.38 12.99
C TYR A 166 2.14 5.37 13.92
N LYS A 167 2.79 5.03 15.03
CA LYS A 167 2.20 4.14 16.04
C LYS A 167 0.99 4.79 16.69
N LYS A 168 1.15 6.03 17.15
CA LYS A 168 0.05 6.77 17.77
C LYS A 168 -1.05 7.07 16.76
N ALA A 169 -0.68 7.38 15.52
CA ALA A 169 -1.64 7.58 14.44
C ALA A 169 -2.49 6.32 14.21
N PHE A 170 -1.86 5.15 14.09
CA PHE A 170 -2.56 3.87 13.95
C PHE A 170 -3.49 3.60 15.13
N GLU A 171 -2.99 3.75 16.38
CA GLU A 171 -3.79 3.57 17.59
C GLU A 171 -5.04 4.47 17.58
N MET A 172 -4.92 5.72 17.13
CA MET A 172 -6.06 6.65 17.06
C MET A 172 -7.05 6.26 15.96
N PHE A 173 -6.58 5.97 14.75
CA PHE A 173 -7.45 5.51 13.66
C PHE A 173 -8.16 4.20 14.03
N GLU A 174 -7.46 3.23 14.60
CA GLU A 174 -8.05 1.96 15.04
C GLU A 174 -9.06 2.17 16.16
N SER A 175 -8.82 3.14 17.06
CA SER A 175 -9.77 3.49 18.13
C SER A 175 -11.12 3.98 17.57
N TYR A 176 -11.13 4.68 16.43
CA TYR A 176 -12.37 5.06 15.74
C TYR A 176 -13.22 3.81 15.39
N PHE A 177 -12.60 2.82 14.75
CA PHE A 177 -13.30 1.59 14.35
C PHE A 177 -13.70 0.74 15.54
N ASN A 178 -12.81 0.55 16.52
CA ASN A 178 -13.09 -0.21 17.72
C ASN A 178 -14.23 0.41 18.54
N THR A 179 -14.31 1.74 18.58
CA THR A 179 -15.41 2.46 19.22
C THR A 179 -16.72 2.23 18.49
N ALA A 180 -16.73 2.37 17.16
CA ALA A 180 -17.92 2.14 16.35
C ALA A 180 -18.45 0.69 16.43
N GLU A 181 -17.54 -0.29 16.54
CA GLU A 181 -17.89 -1.71 16.63
C GLU A 181 -18.26 -2.16 18.05
N HIS A 182 -18.10 -1.29 19.08
CA HIS A 182 -18.42 -1.64 20.45
C HIS A 182 -19.94 -1.84 20.64
N PRO A 183 -20.39 -2.88 21.38
CA PRO A 183 -21.82 -3.17 21.57
C PRO A 183 -22.64 -2.02 22.15
N MET A 184 -22.02 -1.13 22.92
CA MET A 184 -22.61 0.09 23.45
C MET A 184 -23.15 1.02 22.37
N LEU A 185 -22.46 1.13 21.22
CA LEU A 185 -22.74 2.07 20.13
C LEU A 185 -23.49 1.45 18.96
N ARG A 186 -23.67 0.13 18.95
CA ARG A 186 -24.20 -0.60 17.78
C ARG A 186 -25.48 0.03 17.23
N HIS A 187 -26.43 0.35 18.08
CA HIS A 187 -27.73 0.90 17.68
C HIS A 187 -27.65 2.33 17.12
N LEU A 188 -26.57 3.07 17.39
CA LEU A 188 -26.35 4.41 16.85
C LEU A 188 -25.58 4.32 15.52
N VAL A 189 -24.64 3.37 15.41
CA VAL A 189 -23.79 3.20 14.24
C VAL A 189 -24.51 2.45 13.11
N GLU A 190 -25.43 1.50 13.43
CA GLU A 190 -26.19 0.75 12.42
C GLU A 190 -27.01 1.65 11.48
N ASP A 191 -27.49 2.79 11.99
CA ASP A 191 -28.26 3.78 11.24
C ASP A 191 -27.41 4.99 10.77
N ASP A 192 -26.10 4.99 11.02
CA ASP A 192 -25.21 6.10 10.67
C ASP A 192 -24.64 5.94 9.24
N SER A 193 -25.34 6.53 8.25
CA SER A 193 -24.88 6.54 6.86
C SER A 193 -23.50 7.17 6.70
N TYR A 194 -23.20 8.24 7.46
CA TYR A 194 -21.90 8.91 7.43
C TYR A 194 -20.75 7.97 7.81
N TYR A 195 -20.95 7.12 8.83
CA TYR A 195 -19.95 6.13 9.21
C TYR A 195 -19.66 5.18 8.06
N TYR A 196 -20.68 4.60 7.42
CA TYR A 196 -20.50 3.62 6.35
C TYR A 196 -19.92 4.23 5.08
N GLU A 197 -20.34 5.43 4.72
CA GLU A 197 -19.83 6.15 3.56
C GLU A 197 -18.35 6.51 3.70
N ASN A 198 -17.92 6.88 4.92
CA ASN A 198 -16.54 7.28 5.18
C ASN A 198 -15.64 6.15 5.69
N LYS A 199 -16.19 4.98 6.01
CA LYS A 199 -15.43 3.83 6.48
C LYS A 199 -14.29 3.42 5.53
N PRO A 200 -14.50 3.33 4.20
CA PRO A 200 -13.41 3.05 3.26
C PRO A 200 -12.33 4.13 3.27
N TYR A 201 -12.72 5.40 3.26
CA TYR A 201 -11.82 6.54 3.30
C TYR A 201 -10.90 6.50 4.54
N TYR A 202 -11.46 6.35 5.75
CA TYR A 202 -10.66 6.29 6.99
C TYR A 202 -9.83 5.01 7.09
N SER A 203 -10.31 3.92 6.50
CA SER A 203 -9.57 2.66 6.44
C SER A 203 -8.28 2.80 5.63
N TYR A 204 -8.25 3.64 4.57
CA TYR A 204 -7.02 3.91 3.83
C TYR A 204 -5.92 4.51 4.71
N PHE A 205 -6.23 5.54 5.51
CA PHE A 205 -5.25 6.16 6.40
C PHE A 205 -4.80 5.22 7.52
N THR A 206 -5.71 4.35 7.98
CA THR A 206 -5.37 3.31 8.97
C THR A 206 -4.39 2.29 8.36
N ALA A 207 -4.64 1.82 7.13
CA ALA A 207 -3.76 0.94 6.40
C ALA A 207 -2.39 1.59 6.14
N LEU A 208 -2.40 2.87 5.76
CA LEU A 208 -1.17 3.63 5.52
C LEU A 208 -0.33 3.78 6.80
N ALA A 209 -0.97 4.03 7.95
CA ALA A 209 -0.28 4.08 9.24
C ALA A 209 0.30 2.71 9.62
N ALA A 210 -0.45 1.62 9.42
CA ALA A 210 0.01 0.25 9.65
C ALA A 210 1.20 -0.11 8.75
N SER A 211 1.17 0.29 7.46
CA SER A 211 2.27 0.03 6.53
C SER A 211 3.57 0.72 6.94
N ARG A 212 3.48 1.95 7.51
CA ARG A 212 4.63 2.66 8.07
C ARG A 212 5.24 1.98 9.30
N LEU A 213 4.48 1.12 9.95
CA LEU A 213 4.92 0.28 11.09
C LEU A 213 5.36 -1.12 10.66
N GLU A 214 5.31 -1.42 9.36
CA GLU A 214 5.54 -2.75 8.80
C GLU A 214 4.56 -3.81 9.35
N ASP A 215 3.39 -3.37 9.85
CA ASP A 215 2.31 -4.25 10.29
C ASP A 215 1.43 -4.64 9.09
N TRP A 216 1.94 -5.60 8.32
CA TRP A 216 1.32 -6.02 7.06
C TRP A 216 -0.05 -6.67 7.24
N ASN A 217 -0.32 -7.30 8.39
CA ASN A 217 -1.63 -7.88 8.68
C ASN A 217 -2.70 -6.78 8.83
N ASN A 218 -2.41 -5.74 9.60
CA ASN A 218 -3.30 -4.61 9.75
C ASN A 218 -3.35 -3.76 8.46
N THR A 219 -2.24 -3.65 7.72
CA THR A 219 -2.24 -3.02 6.39
C THR A 219 -3.26 -3.72 5.48
N LEU A 220 -3.21 -5.04 5.35
CA LEU A 220 -4.16 -5.80 4.52
C LEU A 220 -5.60 -5.70 5.02
N LYS A 221 -5.82 -5.78 6.35
CA LYS A 221 -7.15 -5.67 6.97
C LYS A 221 -7.85 -4.38 6.54
N TYR A 222 -7.18 -3.26 6.71
CA TYR A 222 -7.78 -1.95 6.45
C TYR A 222 -7.72 -1.55 4.98
N ALA A 223 -6.66 -1.89 4.24
CA ALA A 223 -6.58 -1.64 2.80
C ALA A 223 -7.69 -2.38 2.03
N THR A 224 -8.04 -3.61 2.44
CA THR A 224 -9.17 -4.34 1.83
C THR A 224 -10.48 -3.57 1.91
N ILE A 225 -10.77 -2.93 3.05
CA ILE A 225 -11.96 -2.09 3.20
C ILE A 225 -11.84 -0.84 2.32
N ALA A 226 -10.65 -0.24 2.29
CA ALA A 226 -10.37 1.00 1.57
C ALA A 226 -10.46 0.86 0.04
N THR A 227 -10.38 -0.37 -0.53
CA THR A 227 -10.56 -0.59 -1.98
C THR A 227 -11.93 -0.17 -2.51
N ALA A 228 -12.92 0.05 -1.62
CA ALA A 228 -14.25 0.55 -1.97
C ALA A 228 -14.32 2.09 -2.08
N ASP A 229 -13.29 2.82 -1.66
CA ASP A 229 -13.25 4.29 -1.74
C ASP A 229 -12.99 4.75 -3.18
N GLU A 230 -13.69 5.79 -3.64
CA GLU A 230 -13.54 6.31 -5.00
C GLU A 230 -12.18 6.94 -5.25
N LYS A 231 -11.60 7.60 -4.25
CA LYS A 231 -10.35 8.33 -4.36
C LYS A 231 -9.13 7.47 -3.98
N PHE A 232 -9.27 6.65 -2.95
CA PHE A 232 -8.16 5.90 -2.38
C PHE A 232 -8.23 4.39 -2.64
N GLY A 233 -9.21 3.92 -3.41
CA GLY A 233 -9.35 2.50 -3.73
C GLY A 233 -8.17 1.94 -4.52
N GLU A 234 -7.63 2.72 -5.45
CA GLU A 234 -6.42 2.36 -6.21
C GLU A 234 -5.17 2.36 -5.32
N PRO A 235 -4.80 3.44 -4.58
CA PRO A 235 -3.68 3.41 -3.64
C PRO A 235 -3.80 2.34 -2.55
N ALA A 236 -5.03 2.01 -2.12
CA ALA A 236 -5.25 0.91 -1.17
C ALA A 236 -4.88 -0.45 -1.77
N LEU A 237 -5.20 -0.67 -3.04
CA LEU A 237 -4.85 -1.91 -3.74
C LEU A 237 -3.33 -2.01 -3.97
N GLU A 238 -2.64 -0.90 -4.22
CA GLU A 238 -1.18 -0.85 -4.25
C GLU A 238 -0.56 -1.24 -2.89
N LEU A 239 -1.08 -0.69 -1.78
CA LEU A 239 -0.65 -1.08 -0.43
C LEU A 239 -0.84 -2.58 -0.17
N MET A 240 -1.94 -3.17 -0.65
CA MET A 240 -2.15 -4.63 -0.55
C MET A 240 -1.11 -5.40 -1.36
N CYS A 241 -0.82 -4.95 -2.59
CA CYS A 241 0.21 -5.58 -3.42
C CYS A 241 1.58 -5.51 -2.75
N ASP A 242 1.97 -4.37 -2.21
CA ASP A 242 3.24 -4.21 -1.51
C ASP A 242 3.32 -5.10 -0.26
N ALA A 243 2.24 -5.17 0.52
CA ALA A 243 2.15 -6.03 1.70
C ALA A 243 2.34 -7.52 1.31
N TYR A 244 1.61 -8.03 0.33
CA TYR A 244 1.76 -9.42 -0.13
C TYR A 244 3.15 -9.71 -0.70
N LYS A 245 3.73 -8.75 -1.44
CA LYS A 245 5.09 -8.86 -1.98
C LYS A 245 6.14 -9.00 -0.87
N ILE A 246 6.05 -8.15 0.16
CA ILE A 246 6.99 -8.16 1.30
C ILE A 246 6.82 -9.41 2.16
N MET A 247 5.57 -9.85 2.36
CA MET A 247 5.27 -11.11 3.07
C MET A 247 5.68 -12.36 2.29
N GLY A 248 6.06 -12.24 1.01
CA GLY A 248 6.41 -13.37 0.14
C GLY A 248 5.19 -14.15 -0.37
N ASP A 249 3.98 -13.65 -0.18
CA ASP A 249 2.75 -14.26 -0.70
C ASP A 249 2.56 -13.92 -2.18
N THR A 250 3.36 -14.57 -3.01
CA THR A 250 3.37 -14.37 -4.47
C THR A 250 2.00 -14.64 -5.10
N VAL A 251 1.22 -15.57 -4.55
CA VAL A 251 -0.09 -15.94 -5.13
C VAL A 251 -1.06 -14.77 -5.01
N ASN A 252 -1.24 -14.24 -3.81
CA ASN A 252 -2.11 -13.09 -3.58
C ASN A 252 -1.54 -11.80 -4.19
N TRP A 253 -0.22 -11.63 -4.20
CA TRP A 253 0.41 -10.51 -4.89
C TRP A 253 0.03 -10.45 -6.37
N ILE A 254 0.25 -11.55 -7.12
CA ILE A 254 -0.09 -11.61 -8.56
C ILE A 254 -1.60 -11.46 -8.81
N LYS A 255 -2.42 -12.07 -7.94
CA LYS A 255 -3.87 -11.92 -8.03
C LYS A 255 -4.27 -10.44 -7.92
N ASN A 256 -3.80 -9.74 -6.88
CA ASN A 256 -4.16 -8.34 -6.65
C ASN A 256 -3.59 -7.41 -7.74
N LEU A 257 -2.41 -7.70 -8.29
CA LEU A 257 -1.89 -6.97 -9.45
C LEU A 257 -2.81 -7.10 -10.68
N LYS A 258 -3.33 -8.31 -10.95
CA LYS A 258 -4.27 -8.55 -12.07
C LYS A 258 -5.62 -7.86 -11.83
N ASP A 259 -6.13 -7.93 -10.62
CA ASP A 259 -7.36 -7.26 -10.22
C ASP A 259 -7.21 -5.73 -10.37
N GLY A 260 -6.05 -5.19 -9.95
CA GLY A 260 -5.70 -3.78 -10.10
C GLY A 260 -5.62 -3.34 -11.55
N LEU A 261 -4.94 -4.11 -12.38
CA LEU A 261 -4.83 -3.82 -13.81
C LEU A 261 -6.20 -3.85 -14.53
N THR A 262 -7.10 -4.72 -14.09
CA THR A 262 -8.47 -4.78 -14.61
C THR A 262 -9.30 -3.57 -14.19
N LYS A 263 -9.17 -3.16 -12.93
CA LYS A 263 -9.96 -2.05 -12.37
C LYS A 263 -9.39 -0.68 -12.74
N TYR A 264 -8.05 -0.59 -12.86
CA TYR A 264 -7.30 0.64 -13.11
C TYR A 264 -6.31 0.45 -14.28
N PRO A 265 -6.80 0.27 -15.52
CA PRO A 265 -5.95 -0.13 -16.66
C PRO A 265 -4.93 0.92 -17.09
N THR A 266 -5.11 2.18 -16.69
CA THR A 266 -4.20 3.29 -16.98
C THR A 266 -3.06 3.42 -15.98
N GLU A 267 -3.14 2.74 -14.83
CA GLU A 267 -2.16 2.83 -13.76
C GLU A 267 -0.95 1.91 -14.02
N ASP A 268 0.20 2.53 -14.21
CA ASP A 268 1.44 1.82 -14.57
C ASP A 268 1.97 0.90 -13.47
N TYR A 269 1.59 1.11 -12.21
CA TYR A 269 2.05 0.29 -11.08
C TYR A 269 1.75 -1.20 -11.29
N PHE A 270 0.51 -1.54 -11.60
CA PHE A 270 0.08 -2.94 -11.77
C PHE A 270 0.72 -3.60 -12.98
N TYR A 271 0.72 -2.89 -14.11
CA TYR A 271 1.33 -3.36 -15.36
C TYR A 271 2.84 -3.61 -15.17
N SER A 272 3.57 -2.65 -14.64
CA SER A 272 5.01 -2.70 -14.49
C SER A 272 5.47 -3.80 -13.52
N ASN A 273 4.73 -4.02 -12.41
CA ASN A 273 5.03 -5.09 -11.48
C ASN A 273 4.77 -6.48 -12.09
N LEU A 274 3.69 -6.68 -12.86
CA LEU A 274 3.42 -7.95 -13.57
C LEU A 274 4.46 -8.22 -14.65
N LEU A 275 4.78 -7.21 -15.48
CA LEU A 275 5.81 -7.30 -16.50
C LEU A 275 7.17 -7.73 -15.90
N ASN A 276 7.58 -7.06 -14.82
CA ASN A 276 8.82 -7.35 -14.12
C ASN A 276 8.81 -8.77 -13.52
N TYR A 277 7.69 -9.18 -12.91
CA TYR A 277 7.55 -10.52 -12.36
C TYR A 277 7.75 -11.62 -13.41
N TYR A 278 7.06 -11.55 -14.56
CA TYR A 278 7.19 -12.54 -15.61
C TYR A 278 8.57 -12.55 -16.25
N ASN A 279 9.16 -11.36 -16.43
CA ASN A 279 10.53 -11.24 -16.95
C ASN A 279 11.56 -11.88 -16.02
N LEU A 280 11.50 -11.61 -14.71
CA LEU A 280 12.41 -12.20 -13.71
C LEU A 280 12.25 -13.72 -13.57
N LYS A 281 11.04 -14.24 -13.79
CA LYS A 281 10.78 -15.69 -13.80
C LYS A 281 11.42 -16.38 -15.03
N GLY A 282 11.69 -15.63 -16.09
CA GLY A 282 12.16 -16.18 -17.35
C GLY A 282 11.08 -17.01 -18.09
N ASP A 283 9.81 -16.92 -17.67
CA ASP A 283 8.70 -17.60 -18.33
C ASP A 283 8.18 -16.74 -19.47
N MET A 284 8.89 -16.82 -20.60
CA MET A 284 8.60 -16.03 -21.80
C MET A 284 7.23 -16.35 -22.37
N ALA A 285 6.71 -17.57 -22.22
CA ALA A 285 5.37 -17.94 -22.70
C ALA A 285 4.29 -17.26 -21.86
N ALA A 286 4.42 -17.26 -20.53
CA ALA A 286 3.50 -16.55 -19.67
C ALA A 286 3.58 -15.02 -19.84
N LEU A 287 4.77 -14.49 -20.09
CA LEU A 287 4.97 -13.07 -20.41
C LEU A 287 4.26 -12.70 -21.72
N GLU A 288 4.44 -13.50 -22.77
CA GLU A 288 3.82 -13.27 -24.07
C GLU A 288 2.29 -13.28 -23.95
N ALA A 289 1.72 -14.30 -23.28
CA ALA A 289 0.28 -14.40 -23.05
C ALA A 289 -0.25 -13.18 -22.25
N PHE A 290 0.47 -12.76 -21.23
CA PHE A 290 0.13 -11.57 -20.46
C PHE A 290 0.09 -10.31 -21.34
N ILE A 291 1.11 -10.09 -22.18
CA ILE A 291 1.17 -8.91 -23.04
C ILE A 291 0.11 -8.97 -24.15
N GLU A 292 -0.20 -10.17 -24.68
CA GLU A 292 -1.31 -10.34 -25.64
C GLU A 292 -2.67 -9.96 -25.03
N ASP A 293 -2.89 -10.27 -23.74
CA ASP A 293 -4.08 -9.81 -23.02
C ASP A 293 -4.07 -8.29 -22.83
N MET A 294 -2.92 -7.70 -22.58
CA MET A 294 -2.78 -6.23 -22.49
C MET A 294 -3.03 -5.53 -23.83
N VAL A 295 -2.65 -6.14 -24.95
CA VAL A 295 -3.00 -5.64 -26.30
C VAL A 295 -4.52 -5.65 -26.54
N LYS A 296 -5.23 -6.66 -26.02
CA LYS A 296 -6.69 -6.69 -26.11
C LYS A 296 -7.35 -5.62 -25.25
N LEU A 297 -6.78 -5.34 -24.08
CA LEU A 297 -7.28 -4.35 -23.12
C LEU A 297 -7.02 -2.92 -23.61
N ASP A 298 -5.80 -2.65 -24.09
CA ASP A 298 -5.37 -1.36 -24.63
C ASP A 298 -4.62 -1.56 -25.95
N PRO A 299 -5.35 -1.58 -27.09
CA PRO A 299 -4.76 -1.79 -28.42
C PRO A 299 -3.86 -0.64 -28.89
N ASP A 300 -3.93 0.53 -28.25
CA ASP A 300 -3.16 1.71 -28.66
C ASP A 300 -1.86 1.88 -27.86
N LYS A 301 -1.63 1.08 -26.83
CA LYS A 301 -0.41 1.14 -26.02
C LYS A 301 0.80 0.58 -26.78
N ALA A 302 1.61 1.46 -27.37
CA ALA A 302 2.80 1.12 -28.18
C ALA A 302 3.76 0.16 -27.47
N ASN A 303 3.95 0.34 -26.16
CA ASN A 303 4.87 -0.48 -25.38
C ASN A 303 4.50 -1.97 -25.33
N ASN A 304 3.20 -2.32 -25.42
CA ASN A 304 2.77 -3.73 -25.49
C ASN A 304 3.33 -4.41 -26.73
N TYR A 305 3.25 -3.77 -27.89
CA TYR A 305 3.80 -4.29 -29.15
C TYR A 305 5.32 -4.32 -29.14
N TYR A 306 5.96 -3.32 -28.53
CA TYR A 306 7.41 -3.32 -28.34
C TYR A 306 7.87 -4.55 -27.56
N VAL A 307 7.23 -4.86 -26.43
CA VAL A 307 7.56 -6.04 -25.60
C VAL A 307 7.33 -7.35 -26.38
N LEU A 308 6.23 -7.49 -27.13
CA LEU A 308 6.01 -8.65 -28.03
C LEU A 308 7.10 -8.77 -29.07
N GLY A 309 7.56 -7.65 -29.61
CA GLY A 309 8.70 -7.61 -30.53
C GLY A 309 10.00 -8.12 -29.88
N VAL A 310 10.27 -7.72 -28.64
CA VAL A 310 11.45 -8.20 -27.86
C VAL A 310 11.38 -9.70 -27.61
N ILE A 311 10.20 -10.21 -27.23
CA ILE A 311 9.98 -11.66 -27.02
C ILE A 311 10.25 -12.43 -28.32
N ALA A 312 9.65 -12.00 -29.44
CA ALA A 312 9.84 -12.63 -30.74
C ALA A 312 11.30 -12.58 -31.19
N TYR A 313 11.99 -11.45 -31.00
CA TYR A 313 13.42 -11.29 -31.29
C TYR A 313 14.29 -12.29 -30.52
N ASN A 314 14.05 -12.43 -29.19
CA ASN A 314 14.77 -13.36 -28.34
C ASN A 314 14.53 -14.83 -28.75
N ASN A 315 13.33 -15.14 -29.24
CA ASN A 315 12.99 -16.43 -29.83
C ASN A 315 13.53 -16.62 -31.28
N LYS A 316 14.24 -15.63 -31.80
CA LYS A 316 14.74 -15.59 -33.20
C LYS A 316 13.65 -15.63 -34.26
N ASP A 317 12.40 -15.35 -33.90
CA ASP A 317 11.31 -15.13 -34.86
C ASP A 317 11.36 -13.67 -35.33
N TYR A 318 12.33 -13.40 -36.21
CA TYR A 318 12.57 -12.04 -36.68
C TYR A 318 11.41 -11.50 -37.51
N ALA A 319 10.64 -12.35 -38.19
CA ALA A 319 9.47 -11.92 -38.93
C ALA A 319 8.37 -11.38 -38.02
N LYS A 320 8.07 -12.10 -36.93
CA LYS A 320 7.12 -11.65 -35.88
C LYS A 320 7.66 -10.39 -35.17
N ALA A 321 8.96 -10.36 -34.86
CA ALA A 321 9.58 -9.20 -34.22
C ALA A 321 9.42 -7.92 -35.05
N ILE A 322 9.71 -7.99 -36.36
CA ILE A 322 9.55 -6.86 -37.29
C ILE A 322 8.10 -6.35 -37.31
N ASP A 323 7.11 -7.26 -37.42
CA ASP A 323 5.69 -6.90 -37.40
C ASP A 323 5.29 -6.19 -36.10
N GLN A 324 5.73 -6.70 -34.96
CA GLN A 324 5.38 -6.12 -33.65
C GLN A 324 6.07 -4.77 -33.42
N TYR A 325 7.37 -4.63 -33.75
CA TYR A 325 8.05 -3.34 -33.65
C TYR A 325 7.44 -2.30 -34.59
N GLN A 326 7.01 -2.69 -35.80
CA GLN A 326 6.32 -1.75 -36.72
C GLN A 326 5.02 -1.26 -36.09
N LYS A 327 4.21 -2.17 -35.49
CA LYS A 327 2.99 -1.78 -34.78
C LYS A 327 3.24 -0.85 -33.60
N ALA A 328 4.37 -1.01 -32.90
CA ALA A 328 4.78 -0.10 -31.84
C ALA A 328 5.10 1.30 -32.40
N ILE A 329 5.88 1.38 -33.48
CA ILE A 329 6.26 2.63 -34.16
C ILE A 329 5.02 3.37 -34.70
N ASP A 330 4.06 2.63 -35.28
CA ASP A 330 2.81 3.21 -35.84
C ASP A 330 1.97 3.90 -34.75
N ARG A 331 2.09 3.46 -33.49
CA ARG A 331 1.38 4.02 -32.33
C ARG A 331 2.15 5.11 -31.62
N ASP A 332 3.46 4.92 -31.50
CA ASP A 332 4.36 5.93 -30.92
C ASP A 332 5.62 6.09 -31.82
N PRO A 333 5.59 7.05 -32.75
CA PRO A 333 6.75 7.36 -33.59
C PRO A 333 7.97 7.91 -32.85
N SER A 334 7.84 8.23 -31.55
CA SER A 334 8.94 8.69 -30.71
C SER A 334 9.70 7.55 -30.00
N LEU A 335 9.19 6.32 -30.06
CA LEU A 335 9.76 5.16 -29.39
C LEU A 335 11.06 4.72 -30.09
N SER A 336 12.17 5.37 -29.78
CA SER A 336 13.47 5.19 -30.44
C SER A 336 13.94 3.74 -30.44
N ASP A 337 13.82 3.02 -29.32
CA ASP A 337 14.22 1.62 -29.21
C ASP A 337 13.49 0.67 -30.18
N ALA A 338 12.26 1.00 -30.57
CA ALA A 338 11.54 0.19 -31.55
C ALA A 338 12.16 0.29 -32.93
N TYR A 339 12.60 1.46 -33.37
CA TYR A 339 13.32 1.61 -34.63
C TYR A 339 14.65 0.83 -34.65
N PHE A 340 15.39 0.91 -33.54
CA PHE A 340 16.64 0.20 -33.42
C PHE A 340 16.46 -1.32 -33.51
N ASN A 341 15.55 -1.86 -32.71
CA ASN A 341 15.31 -3.30 -32.64
C ASN A 341 14.65 -3.84 -33.92
N LEU A 342 13.79 -3.04 -34.57
CA LEU A 342 13.23 -3.35 -35.90
C LEU A 342 14.36 -3.47 -36.90
N GLY A 343 15.25 -2.48 -36.98
CA GLY A 343 16.40 -2.49 -37.88
C GLY A 343 17.30 -3.71 -37.66
N LEU A 344 17.59 -4.06 -36.38
CA LEU A 344 18.37 -5.27 -36.07
C LEU A 344 17.66 -6.56 -36.51
N SER A 345 16.36 -6.67 -36.24
CA SER A 345 15.57 -7.84 -36.66
C SER A 345 15.58 -8.03 -38.18
N MET A 346 15.50 -6.92 -38.92
CA MET A 346 15.57 -6.95 -40.39
C MET A 346 16.98 -7.34 -40.87
N ILE A 347 18.08 -6.89 -40.22
CA ILE A 347 19.44 -7.32 -40.55
C ILE A 347 19.55 -8.84 -40.38
N PHE A 348 19.19 -9.37 -39.19
CA PHE A 348 19.28 -10.81 -38.93
C PHE A 348 18.43 -11.64 -39.90
N GLN A 349 17.24 -11.16 -40.28
CA GLN A 349 16.42 -11.82 -41.28
C GLN A 349 17.08 -11.80 -42.66
N ALA A 350 17.63 -10.65 -43.09
CA ALA A 350 18.32 -10.51 -44.39
C ALA A 350 19.58 -11.38 -44.46
N ASP A 351 20.37 -11.42 -43.40
CA ASP A 351 21.56 -12.23 -43.31
C ASP A 351 21.22 -13.73 -43.34
N ALA A 352 20.19 -14.16 -42.61
CA ALA A 352 19.74 -15.55 -42.63
C ALA A 352 19.24 -15.97 -44.02
N VAL A 353 18.56 -15.07 -44.77
CA VAL A 353 18.16 -15.34 -46.16
C VAL A 353 19.38 -15.43 -47.08
N TYR A 354 20.32 -14.51 -46.92
CA TYR A 354 21.58 -14.53 -47.67
C TYR A 354 22.38 -15.83 -47.46
N ASP A 355 22.56 -16.23 -46.18
CA ASP A 355 23.28 -17.44 -45.82
C ASP A 355 22.58 -18.69 -46.37
N SER A 356 21.28 -18.77 -46.33
CA SER A 356 20.52 -19.89 -46.89
C SER A 356 20.68 -20.07 -48.41
N LYS A 357 21.04 -18.99 -49.12
CA LYS A 357 21.25 -19.00 -50.60
C LYS A 357 22.72 -19.12 -50.98
N THR A 358 23.66 -18.83 -50.08
CA THR A 358 25.09 -18.76 -50.39
C THR A 358 25.92 -19.81 -49.66
N ILE A 359 25.37 -20.46 -48.63
CA ILE A 359 26.05 -21.53 -47.91
C ILE A 359 25.44 -22.88 -48.28
N ASP A 360 26.27 -23.85 -48.69
CA ASP A 360 25.84 -25.20 -49.04
C ASP A 360 25.55 -26.06 -47.78
N LYS A 361 25.05 -27.27 -47.99
CA LYS A 361 24.73 -28.24 -46.92
C LYS A 361 25.94 -28.65 -46.06
N ASN A 362 27.17 -28.36 -46.52
CA ASN A 362 28.42 -28.65 -45.82
C ASN A 362 28.97 -27.40 -45.09
N GLY A 363 28.23 -26.29 -45.07
CA GLY A 363 28.64 -25.03 -44.42
C GLY A 363 29.68 -24.24 -45.25
N ARG A 364 29.77 -24.47 -46.54
CA ARG A 364 30.71 -23.78 -47.43
C ARG A 364 30.01 -22.82 -48.36
N PHE A 365 30.61 -21.66 -48.59
CA PHE A 365 30.09 -20.72 -49.58
C PHE A 365 30.09 -21.34 -50.98
N ILE A 366 29.03 -21.12 -51.74
CA ILE A 366 28.95 -21.45 -53.16
C ILE A 366 29.91 -20.54 -53.96
N ASP A 367 30.22 -20.89 -55.24
CA ASP A 367 31.14 -20.08 -56.07
C ASP A 367 30.62 -18.62 -56.18
N SER A 368 31.44 -17.68 -55.72
CA SER A 368 31.14 -16.26 -55.73
C SER A 368 30.90 -15.67 -57.13
N ARG A 369 31.38 -16.36 -58.15
CA ARG A 369 31.16 -16.02 -59.59
C ARG A 369 29.81 -16.54 -60.11
N SER A 370 29.12 -17.35 -59.37
CA SER A 370 27.83 -17.91 -59.79
C SER A 370 26.75 -16.82 -59.85
N ALA A 371 25.76 -17.02 -60.75
CA ALA A 371 24.59 -16.13 -60.79
C ALA A 371 23.80 -16.17 -59.49
N ALA A 372 23.74 -17.34 -58.83
CA ALA A 372 23.04 -17.50 -57.53
C ALA A 372 23.68 -16.64 -56.46
N PHE A 373 25.00 -16.64 -56.34
CA PHE A 373 25.71 -15.82 -55.36
C PHE A 373 25.48 -14.32 -55.61
N ARG A 374 25.63 -13.88 -56.86
CA ARG A 374 25.42 -12.46 -57.23
C ARG A 374 23.96 -11.99 -56.93
N ASN A 375 22.97 -12.86 -57.25
CA ASN A 375 21.60 -12.55 -56.98
C ASN A 375 21.32 -12.45 -55.44
N ALA A 376 21.82 -13.39 -54.65
CA ALA A 376 21.70 -13.35 -53.18
C ALA A 376 22.33 -12.09 -52.60
N LEU A 377 23.54 -11.71 -53.06
CA LEU A 377 24.22 -10.47 -52.64
C LEU A 377 23.39 -9.21 -53.00
N GLN A 378 22.79 -9.20 -54.22
CA GLN A 378 21.96 -8.08 -54.63
C GLN A 378 20.70 -7.97 -53.77
N GLU A 379 20.01 -9.09 -53.47
CA GLU A 379 18.88 -9.14 -52.58
C GLU A 379 19.19 -8.66 -51.17
N GLN A 380 20.36 -9.06 -50.62
CA GLN A 380 20.84 -8.57 -49.32
C GLN A 380 21.05 -7.05 -49.36
N LYS A 381 21.69 -6.51 -50.39
CA LYS A 381 21.89 -5.07 -50.56
C LYS A 381 20.55 -4.31 -50.63
N ASP A 382 19.56 -4.86 -51.35
CA ASP A 382 18.25 -4.26 -51.46
C ASP A 382 17.52 -4.28 -50.09
N SER A 383 17.73 -5.32 -49.26
CA SER A 383 17.25 -5.38 -47.90
C SER A 383 17.90 -4.30 -47.04
N TYR A 384 19.24 -4.16 -47.11
CA TYR A 384 19.96 -3.11 -46.37
C TYR A 384 19.52 -1.68 -46.74
N ARG A 385 19.15 -1.42 -48.01
CA ARG A 385 18.57 -0.13 -48.39
C ARG A 385 17.25 0.14 -47.70
N LYS A 386 16.41 -0.89 -47.49
CA LYS A 386 15.13 -0.78 -46.76
C LYS A 386 15.34 -0.63 -45.25
N ILE A 387 16.43 -1.16 -44.72
CA ILE A 387 16.76 -1.11 -43.29
C ILE A 387 17.34 0.26 -42.89
N LEU A 388 18.14 0.87 -43.75
CA LEU A 388 18.87 2.11 -43.47
C LEU A 388 17.98 3.23 -42.85
N PRO A 389 16.77 3.50 -43.35
CA PRO A 389 15.90 4.57 -42.78
C PRO A 389 15.62 4.38 -41.30
N TYR A 390 15.49 3.17 -40.80
CA TYR A 390 15.17 2.90 -39.39
C TYR A 390 16.35 3.27 -38.47
N PHE A 391 17.56 2.95 -38.82
CA PHE A 391 18.77 3.36 -38.06
C PHE A 391 19.03 4.86 -38.18
N LEU A 392 18.71 5.49 -39.31
CA LEU A 392 18.78 6.94 -39.43
C LEU A 392 17.77 7.63 -38.53
N LYS A 393 16.55 7.08 -38.45
CA LYS A 393 15.52 7.60 -37.54
C LYS A 393 15.91 7.40 -36.08
N TYR A 394 16.48 6.24 -35.73
CA TYR A 394 17.03 6.03 -34.39
C TYR A 394 18.11 7.06 -34.06
N ARG A 395 19.10 7.31 -34.99
CA ARG A 395 20.13 8.33 -34.81
C ARG A 395 19.58 9.75 -34.67
N GLU A 396 18.49 10.07 -35.38
CA GLU A 396 17.80 11.33 -35.25
C GLU A 396 17.17 11.50 -33.85
N LEU A 397 16.54 10.47 -33.32
CA LEU A 397 15.91 10.47 -32.01
C LEU A 397 16.93 10.41 -30.87
N GLU A 398 18.02 9.68 -31.07
CA GLU A 398 19.08 9.40 -30.09
C GLU A 398 20.50 9.80 -30.62
N PRO A 399 20.75 11.07 -30.89
CA PRO A 399 22.01 11.48 -31.57
C PRO A 399 23.25 11.21 -30.70
N SER A 400 23.12 11.20 -29.38
CA SER A 400 24.21 10.91 -28.44
C SER A 400 24.56 9.42 -28.32
N ALA A 401 23.68 8.52 -28.79
CA ALA A 401 23.82 7.07 -28.64
C ALA A 401 24.76 6.43 -29.74
N ALA A 402 25.88 7.09 -30.09
CA ALA A 402 26.78 6.61 -31.13
C ALA A 402 27.27 5.18 -30.92
N ARG A 403 27.42 4.74 -29.68
CA ARG A 403 27.77 3.36 -29.33
C ARG A 403 26.74 2.33 -29.75
N ARG A 404 25.47 2.73 -29.90
CA ARG A 404 24.38 1.83 -30.34
C ARG A 404 24.22 1.88 -31.88
N TRP A 405 24.00 3.05 -32.45
CA TRP A 405 23.73 3.18 -33.89
C TRP A 405 24.95 3.06 -34.76
N GLY A 406 26.15 3.24 -34.22
CA GLY A 406 27.40 3.28 -35.02
C GLY A 406 27.69 1.98 -35.79
N ALA A 407 27.78 0.85 -35.09
CA ALA A 407 28.09 -0.43 -35.71
C ALA A 407 27.07 -0.89 -36.77
N PRO A 408 25.74 -0.82 -36.55
CA PRO A 408 24.78 -1.13 -37.59
C PRO A 408 24.84 -0.21 -38.81
N LEU A 409 25.03 1.09 -38.63
CA LEU A 409 25.17 2.00 -39.75
C LEU A 409 26.49 1.78 -40.50
N GLN A 410 27.57 1.50 -39.81
CA GLN A 410 28.87 1.12 -40.42
C GLN A 410 28.72 -0.14 -41.28
N GLN A 411 28.06 -1.18 -40.79
CA GLN A 411 27.80 -2.40 -41.55
C GLN A 411 26.98 -2.10 -42.80
N ILE A 412 25.89 -1.34 -42.70
CA ILE A 412 24.99 -1.01 -43.79
C ILE A 412 25.73 -0.18 -44.85
N TYR A 413 26.44 0.88 -44.46
CA TYR A 413 27.16 1.74 -45.39
C TYR A 413 28.30 1.00 -46.11
N ASN A 414 29.01 0.10 -45.42
CA ASN A 414 30.02 -0.74 -46.03
C ASN A 414 29.39 -1.67 -47.09
N GLN A 415 28.28 -2.37 -46.78
CA GLN A 415 27.59 -3.25 -47.71
C GLN A 415 27.03 -2.52 -48.95
N LEU A 416 26.61 -1.27 -48.76
CA LEU A 416 26.05 -0.44 -49.82
C LEU A 416 27.12 0.36 -50.61
N ASN A 417 28.40 0.26 -50.22
CA ASN A 417 29.54 1.05 -50.77
C ASN A 417 29.34 2.57 -50.64
N MET A 418 28.74 3.02 -49.52
CA MET A 418 28.50 4.43 -49.20
C MET A 418 29.69 5.02 -48.42
N SER A 419 30.82 5.20 -49.09
CA SER A 419 32.11 5.52 -48.46
C SER A 419 32.15 6.84 -47.72
N LYS A 420 31.37 7.87 -48.14
CA LYS A 420 31.31 9.16 -47.48
C LYS A 420 30.57 9.06 -46.12
N GLU A 421 29.41 8.44 -46.14
CA GLU A 421 28.59 8.23 -44.96
C GLU A 421 29.25 7.28 -43.95
N LEU A 422 29.97 6.27 -44.46
CA LEU A 422 30.82 5.37 -43.68
C LEU A 422 31.89 6.16 -42.90
N ALA A 423 32.65 7.01 -43.57
CA ALA A 423 33.70 7.82 -42.94
C ALA A 423 33.13 8.76 -41.87
N GLU A 424 31.93 9.32 -42.10
CA GLU A 424 31.25 10.18 -41.10
C GLU A 424 30.88 9.37 -39.84
N VAL A 425 30.30 8.19 -40.02
CA VAL A 425 29.89 7.33 -38.88
C VAL A 425 31.12 6.86 -38.09
N GLU A 426 32.18 6.46 -38.76
CA GLU A 426 33.44 6.04 -38.12
C GLU A 426 34.07 7.19 -37.31
N ALA A 427 34.04 8.43 -37.83
CA ALA A 427 34.50 9.59 -37.10
C ALA A 427 33.66 9.80 -35.79
N ARG A 428 32.35 9.69 -35.87
CA ARG A 428 31.46 9.80 -34.69
C ARG A 428 31.67 8.66 -33.69
N MET A 429 31.88 7.43 -34.15
CA MET A 429 32.19 6.30 -33.28
C MET A 429 33.51 6.53 -32.54
N LYS A 430 34.54 7.05 -33.23
CA LYS A 430 35.81 7.39 -32.63
C LYS A 430 35.69 8.51 -31.59
N GLU A 431 34.92 9.57 -31.88
CA GLU A 431 34.61 10.62 -30.93
C GLU A 431 33.93 10.07 -29.66
N ALA A 432 33.09 9.02 -29.79
CA ALA A 432 32.44 8.31 -28.69
C ALA A 432 33.35 7.30 -27.97
N GLY A 433 34.66 7.25 -28.32
CA GLY A 433 35.63 6.36 -27.70
C GLY A 433 35.47 4.88 -28.09
N MET A 434 35.00 4.60 -29.31
CA MET A 434 34.94 3.24 -29.86
C MET A 434 36.19 2.98 -30.71
N GLU A 435 36.82 1.81 -30.49
CA GLU A 435 37.87 1.28 -31.30
C GLU A 435 37.31 0.19 -32.25
N PHE A 436 37.69 0.19 -33.55
CA PHE A 436 37.20 -0.76 -34.56
C PHE A 436 38.20 -0.97 -35.68
#